data_b85dde1e2784f344dedfe713edb500aa
#
_entry.id   b85dde1e2784f344dedfe713edb500aa
#
_cell.length_a   1.000
_cell.length_b   1.000
_cell.length_c   1.000
_cell.angle_alpha   90.00
_cell.angle_beta   90.00
_cell.angle_gamma   90.00
#
_symmetry.space_group_name_H-M   'P 1'
#
loop_
_entity.id
_entity.type
_entity.pdbx_description
1 polymer ?
#
loop_
_entity_poly.entity_id
_entity_poly.type
_entity_poly.pdbx_seq_one_letter_code
_entity_poly.pdbx_strand_id
1 'polypeptide(L)'
;AYEIASCLVGSEMCIRDSYNVVPGENMIEITQIPPTTTVEAIMDKIAELVKTGKVKEISDMRDETDLNGLKLTLDLKRGVDADKLMAKLFKATPLEDSFSCNFNILVSGQPRVMGVREILKEWTAFRVECVRRRTYYDLHGKEKRLHLLQGLAAILLDIDKAIHIIRTTEEETEVVPNLMIGFGIDEVQADYVAEIKLRHLNREYILKRTSEIEQLEKDIADLNDVLAKPARVRRIIINELNEVAKKYAQPRRSEILYDLPEEEAAAEEETVPDYPV
;
A
#
# COMPACT_ATOMS: atom_id res chain seq x y z
N ALA A 1 -4.18 9.04 -16.48
CA ALA A 1 -4.66 8.46 -15.21
C ALA A 1 -5.94 7.62 -15.37
N TYR A 2 -6.77 7.86 -16.42
CA TYR A 2 -8.03 7.11 -16.64
C TYR A 2 -7.82 5.80 -17.39
N GLU A 3 -6.83 5.71 -18.28
CA GLU A 3 -6.58 4.52 -19.11
C GLU A 3 -5.85 3.40 -18.38
N ILE A 4 -4.98 3.70 -17.43
CA ILE A 4 -4.42 2.68 -16.53
C ILE A 4 -5.53 1.95 -15.76
N ALA A 5 -6.62 2.66 -15.43
CA ALA A 5 -7.76 2.06 -14.76
C ALA A 5 -8.57 1.14 -15.67
N SER A 6 -8.58 1.35 -16.99
CA SER A 6 -9.29 0.46 -17.92
C SER A 6 -8.52 -0.83 -18.20
N CYS A 7 -7.21 -0.78 -18.33
CA CYS A 7 -6.37 -1.98 -18.42
C CYS A 7 -6.38 -2.82 -17.14
N LEU A 8 -6.52 -2.19 -15.96
CA LEU A 8 -6.61 -2.90 -14.67
C LEU A 8 -8.02 -3.35 -14.31
N VAL A 9 -9.06 -2.85 -14.98
CA VAL A 9 -10.45 -3.26 -14.77
C VAL A 9 -10.81 -4.48 -15.60
N GLY A 10 -10.03 -4.78 -16.65
CA GLY A 10 -10.25 -5.90 -17.57
C GLY A 10 -9.27 -7.05 -17.40
N SER A 11 -8.81 -7.38 -16.22
CA SER A 11 -8.02 -8.59 -15.94
C SER A 11 -6.82 -8.89 -16.85
N GLU A 12 -6.53 -8.11 -17.86
CA GLU A 12 -5.46 -8.35 -18.82
C GLU A 12 -4.56 -7.12 -18.95
N MET A 13 -3.25 -7.37 -18.96
CA MET A 13 -2.21 -6.36 -19.13
C MET A 13 -1.35 -6.79 -20.32
N CYS A 14 -1.33 -6.03 -21.41
CA CYS A 14 -0.43 -6.28 -22.51
C CYS A 14 1.00 -5.95 -22.11
N ILE A 15 1.91 -6.88 -22.34
CA ILE A 15 3.34 -6.73 -22.10
C ILE A 15 4.03 -6.81 -23.46
N ARG A 16 4.70 -5.74 -23.84
CA ARG A 16 5.52 -5.66 -25.05
C ARG A 16 6.98 -5.53 -24.66
N ASP A 17 7.84 -6.23 -25.36
CA ASP A 17 9.26 -6.33 -25.06
C ASP A 17 10.11 -5.18 -25.58
N SER A 18 11.28 -5.04 -24.97
CA SER A 18 12.29 -4.09 -25.41
C SER A 18 13.24 -4.71 -26.42
N TYR A 19 13.42 -4.04 -27.53
CA TYR A 19 14.39 -4.39 -28.56
C TYR A 19 15.27 -3.20 -28.92
N ASN A 20 16.47 -3.49 -29.40
CA ASN A 20 17.40 -2.49 -29.91
C ASN A 20 17.75 -2.80 -31.36
N VAL A 21 17.71 -1.79 -32.23
CA VAL A 21 18.22 -1.89 -33.59
C VAL A 21 19.67 -1.44 -33.57
N VAL A 22 20.60 -2.34 -33.98
CA VAL A 22 22.03 -2.01 -34.01
C VAL A 22 22.34 -1.23 -35.28
N PRO A 23 22.73 0.06 -35.17
CA PRO A 23 22.99 0.90 -36.34
C PRO A 23 24.17 0.34 -37.16
N GLY A 24 23.93 0.04 -38.43
CA GLY A 24 24.95 -0.39 -39.38
C GLY A 24 25.17 -1.89 -39.52
N GLU A 25 24.56 -2.73 -38.68
CA GLU A 25 24.75 -4.20 -38.70
C GLU A 25 23.53 -4.98 -39.23
N ASN A 26 22.45 -4.32 -39.62
CA ASN A 26 21.18 -4.98 -39.99
C ASN A 26 20.74 -6.05 -38.99
N MET A 27 20.79 -5.75 -37.74
CA MET A 27 20.58 -6.67 -36.66
C MET A 27 19.61 -6.09 -35.60
N ILE A 28 18.74 -6.93 -35.07
CA ILE A 28 17.87 -6.59 -33.96
C ILE A 28 18.29 -7.42 -32.75
N GLU A 29 18.46 -6.78 -31.60
CA GLU A 29 18.72 -7.43 -30.32
C GLU A 29 17.47 -7.31 -29.43
N ILE A 30 16.90 -8.43 -29.02
CA ILE A 30 15.81 -8.51 -28.07
C ILE A 30 16.42 -8.81 -26.70
N THR A 31 16.28 -7.89 -25.77
CA THR A 31 16.91 -7.96 -24.43
C THR A 31 15.94 -8.31 -23.33
N GLN A 32 14.64 -8.28 -23.59
CA GLN A 32 13.59 -8.65 -22.64
C GLN A 32 12.53 -9.45 -23.37
N ILE A 33 11.91 -10.40 -22.67
CA ILE A 33 10.78 -11.20 -23.17
C ILE A 33 9.67 -11.26 -22.12
N PRO A 34 8.39 -11.47 -22.48
CA PRO A 34 7.30 -11.64 -21.51
C PRO A 34 7.58 -12.80 -20.55
N PRO A 35 7.18 -12.68 -19.26
CA PRO A 35 7.38 -13.75 -18.27
C PRO A 35 6.55 -15.00 -18.57
N THR A 36 5.64 -14.94 -19.54
CA THR A 36 4.76 -16.04 -19.97
C THR A 36 5.37 -16.96 -21.01
N THR A 37 6.53 -16.58 -21.58
CA THR A 37 7.18 -17.31 -22.68
C THR A 37 8.67 -17.55 -22.39
N THR A 38 9.32 -18.33 -23.27
CA THR A 38 10.76 -18.60 -23.22
C THR A 38 11.42 -18.24 -24.56
N VAL A 39 12.75 -18.04 -24.54
CA VAL A 39 13.53 -17.72 -25.77
C VAL A 39 13.32 -18.79 -26.82
N GLU A 40 13.37 -20.06 -26.43
CA GLU A 40 13.20 -21.20 -27.32
C GLU A 40 11.83 -21.20 -28.01
N ALA A 41 10.75 -20.92 -27.24
CA ALA A 41 9.40 -20.86 -27.82
C ALA A 41 9.26 -19.73 -28.84
N ILE A 42 9.90 -18.58 -28.60
CA ILE A 42 9.95 -17.46 -29.53
C ILE A 42 10.73 -17.86 -30.80
N MET A 43 11.91 -18.47 -30.63
CA MET A 43 12.76 -18.93 -31.74
C MET A 43 12.03 -19.95 -32.60
N ASP A 44 11.39 -20.94 -32.00
CA ASP A 44 10.62 -21.95 -32.72
C ASP A 44 9.49 -21.33 -33.54
N LYS A 45 8.79 -20.33 -32.95
CA LYS A 45 7.70 -19.64 -33.64
C LYS A 45 8.21 -18.80 -34.81
N ILE A 46 9.33 -18.09 -34.64
CA ILE A 46 9.97 -17.33 -35.72
C ILE A 46 10.43 -18.29 -36.84
N ALA A 47 11.04 -19.43 -36.48
CA ALA A 47 11.46 -20.45 -37.44
C ALA A 47 10.27 -21.01 -38.26
N GLU A 48 9.10 -21.24 -37.59
CA GLU A 48 7.86 -21.61 -38.28
C GLU A 48 7.40 -20.55 -39.26
N LEU A 49 7.41 -19.25 -38.88
CA LEU A 49 7.03 -18.14 -39.75
C LEU A 49 7.94 -18.00 -40.94
N VAL A 50 9.26 -18.23 -40.79
CA VAL A 50 10.23 -18.24 -41.88
C VAL A 50 9.98 -19.43 -42.83
N LYS A 51 9.77 -20.65 -42.29
CA LYS A 51 9.47 -21.85 -43.09
C LYS A 51 8.17 -21.74 -43.86
N THR A 52 7.15 -21.13 -43.27
CA THR A 52 5.85 -20.91 -43.95
C THR A 52 5.87 -19.74 -44.92
N GLY A 53 6.99 -18.98 -45.00
CA GLY A 53 7.17 -17.89 -45.91
C GLY A 53 6.44 -16.60 -45.53
N LYS A 54 5.84 -16.54 -44.32
CA LYS A 54 5.20 -15.34 -43.79
C LYS A 54 6.18 -14.23 -43.43
N VAL A 55 7.37 -14.62 -42.95
CA VAL A 55 8.50 -13.74 -42.67
C VAL A 55 9.68 -14.19 -43.53
N LYS A 56 10.11 -13.32 -44.42
CA LYS A 56 11.25 -13.57 -45.35
C LYS A 56 12.44 -12.67 -45.06
N GLU A 57 12.26 -11.72 -44.20
CA GLU A 57 13.14 -10.63 -43.86
C GLU A 57 14.33 -11.07 -43.00
N ILE A 58 14.19 -12.16 -42.25
CA ILE A 58 15.21 -12.69 -41.32
C ILE A 58 16.19 -13.58 -42.10
N SER A 59 17.47 -13.40 -41.83
CA SER A 59 18.57 -14.19 -42.40
C SER A 59 19.01 -15.30 -41.47
N ASP A 60 19.24 -14.97 -40.18
CA ASP A 60 19.68 -15.89 -39.16
C ASP A 60 19.13 -15.46 -37.77
N MET A 61 19.19 -16.36 -36.80
CA MET A 61 18.67 -16.15 -35.45
C MET A 61 19.55 -16.87 -34.46
N ARG A 62 20.01 -16.14 -33.44
CA ARG A 62 20.97 -16.68 -32.43
C ARG A 62 20.54 -16.32 -31.01
N ASP A 63 20.62 -17.26 -30.12
CA ASP A 63 20.54 -17.02 -28.68
C ASP A 63 21.94 -16.74 -28.14
N GLU A 64 22.17 -15.50 -27.75
CA GLU A 64 23.43 -15.00 -27.17
C GLU A 64 23.26 -14.69 -25.67
N THR A 65 22.27 -15.28 -25.02
CA THR A 65 22.01 -15.11 -23.60
C THR A 65 23.21 -15.54 -22.76
N ASP A 66 23.70 -14.64 -21.93
CA ASP A 66 24.86 -14.85 -21.06
C ASP A 66 24.60 -14.41 -19.61
N LEU A 67 25.67 -14.33 -18.81
CA LEU A 67 25.60 -13.89 -17.42
C LEU A 67 25.16 -12.39 -17.26
N ASN A 68 25.24 -11.59 -18.31
CA ASN A 68 24.84 -10.19 -18.30
C ASN A 68 23.34 -10.01 -18.55
N GLY A 69 22.69 -11.03 -19.10
CA GLY A 69 21.25 -11.02 -19.33
C GLY A 69 20.82 -11.76 -20.60
N LEU A 70 19.52 -11.69 -20.86
CA LEU A 70 18.91 -12.26 -22.05
C LEU A 70 19.31 -11.44 -23.28
N LYS A 71 19.71 -12.13 -24.35
CA LYS A 71 20.03 -11.53 -25.64
C LYS A 71 19.67 -12.48 -26.78
N LEU A 72 18.55 -12.22 -27.44
CA LEU A 72 18.16 -12.90 -28.67
C LEU A 72 18.47 -11.99 -29.85
N THR A 73 19.34 -12.44 -30.75
CA THR A 73 19.81 -11.69 -31.89
C THR A 73 19.15 -12.18 -33.19
N LEU A 74 18.57 -11.25 -33.94
CA LEU A 74 17.97 -11.51 -35.27
C LEU A 74 18.77 -10.80 -36.32
N ASP A 75 19.41 -11.53 -37.24
CA ASP A 75 20.11 -11.00 -38.38
C ASP A 75 19.12 -10.75 -39.53
N LEU A 76 19.11 -9.52 -40.07
CA LEU A 76 18.18 -9.09 -41.13
C LEU A 76 18.83 -9.15 -42.48
N LYS A 77 18.03 -9.37 -43.50
CA LYS A 77 18.46 -9.18 -44.89
C LYS A 77 18.66 -7.69 -45.22
N ARG A 78 19.49 -7.38 -46.21
CA ARG A 78 19.77 -5.98 -46.61
C ARG A 78 18.50 -5.26 -47.05
N GLY A 79 18.30 -4.05 -46.53
CA GLY A 79 17.19 -3.18 -46.93
C GLY A 79 15.86 -3.47 -46.21
N VAL A 80 15.86 -4.26 -45.18
CA VAL A 80 14.69 -4.52 -44.34
C VAL A 80 14.53 -3.39 -43.34
N ASP A 81 13.29 -2.94 -43.18
CA ASP A 81 12.87 -2.00 -42.13
C ASP A 81 12.64 -2.79 -40.84
N ALA A 82 13.49 -2.56 -39.81
CA ALA A 82 13.48 -3.28 -38.58
C ALA A 82 12.18 -3.06 -37.77
N ASP A 83 11.65 -1.83 -37.77
CA ASP A 83 10.46 -1.50 -36.98
C ASP A 83 9.20 -2.16 -37.58
N LYS A 84 9.09 -2.19 -38.92
CA LYS A 84 7.98 -2.92 -39.58
C LYS A 84 8.05 -4.43 -39.35
N LEU A 85 9.25 -4.99 -39.32
CA LEU A 85 9.42 -6.40 -39.00
C LEU A 85 9.03 -6.69 -37.54
N MET A 86 9.49 -5.86 -36.63
CA MET A 86 9.10 -6.03 -35.19
C MET A 86 7.60 -5.92 -34.98
N ALA A 87 6.91 -5.00 -35.65
CA ALA A 87 5.46 -4.89 -35.64
C ALA A 87 4.75 -6.17 -36.13
N LYS A 88 5.30 -6.86 -37.12
CA LYS A 88 4.81 -8.19 -37.56
C LYS A 88 5.10 -9.27 -36.54
N LEU A 89 6.29 -9.27 -35.94
CA LEU A 89 6.70 -10.28 -34.95
C LEU A 89 5.89 -10.15 -33.66
N PHE A 90 5.61 -8.97 -33.18
CA PHE A 90 4.73 -8.75 -32.03
C PHE A 90 3.34 -9.35 -32.24
N LYS A 91 2.76 -9.22 -33.43
CA LYS A 91 1.44 -9.81 -33.76
C LYS A 91 1.46 -11.34 -33.97
N ALA A 92 2.58 -11.89 -34.42
CA ALA A 92 2.67 -13.28 -34.89
C ALA A 92 3.39 -14.22 -33.93
N THR A 93 4.05 -13.69 -32.90
CA THR A 93 4.86 -14.45 -31.93
C THR A 93 4.51 -14.02 -30.49
N PRO A 94 4.89 -14.79 -29.48
CA PRO A 94 4.67 -14.42 -28.09
C PRO A 94 5.67 -13.34 -27.55
N LEU A 95 6.22 -12.49 -28.44
CA LEU A 95 6.98 -11.29 -28.05
C LEU A 95 6.08 -10.19 -27.47
N GLU A 96 4.80 -10.22 -27.76
CA GLU A 96 3.77 -9.42 -27.08
C GLU A 96 2.72 -10.40 -26.57
N ASP A 97 2.42 -10.31 -25.27
CA ASP A 97 1.46 -11.21 -24.64
C ASP A 97 0.62 -10.46 -23.63
N SER A 98 -0.57 -10.97 -23.36
CA SER A 98 -1.46 -10.45 -22.33
C SER A 98 -1.30 -11.23 -21.04
N PHE A 99 -1.06 -10.54 -19.94
CA PHE A 99 -1.00 -11.13 -18.62
C PHE A 99 -2.33 -10.97 -17.90
N SER A 100 -3.03 -12.08 -17.70
CA SER A 100 -4.30 -12.10 -16.95
C SER A 100 -4.03 -12.05 -15.45
N CYS A 101 -4.50 -10.99 -14.78
CA CYS A 101 -4.38 -10.81 -13.34
C CYS A 101 -5.59 -11.41 -12.63
N ASN A 102 -5.41 -12.51 -11.91
CA ASN A 102 -6.42 -13.12 -11.06
C ASN A 102 -6.08 -12.87 -9.59
N PHE A 103 -6.64 -11.80 -9.00
CA PHE A 103 -6.42 -11.47 -7.60
C PHE A 103 -7.47 -12.15 -6.73
N ASN A 104 -7.08 -13.22 -6.06
CA ASN A 104 -7.89 -13.88 -5.04
C ASN A 104 -7.46 -13.39 -3.65
N ILE A 105 -8.31 -12.60 -2.98
CA ILE A 105 -7.99 -11.91 -1.73
C ILE A 105 -8.98 -12.29 -0.65
N LEU A 106 -8.48 -12.39 0.59
CA LEU A 106 -9.31 -12.62 1.76
C LEU A 106 -9.92 -11.31 2.25
N VAL A 107 -11.25 -11.21 2.19
CA VAL A 107 -12.03 -10.12 2.77
C VAL A 107 -12.86 -10.67 3.91
N SER A 108 -12.64 -10.20 5.13
CA SER A 108 -13.32 -10.70 6.33
C SER A 108 -13.24 -12.22 6.49
N GLY A 109 -12.08 -12.81 6.14
CA GLY A 109 -11.82 -14.25 6.23
C GLY A 109 -12.39 -15.09 5.07
N GLN A 110 -13.05 -14.48 4.09
CA GLN A 110 -13.58 -15.16 2.93
C GLN A 110 -12.81 -14.82 1.65
N PRO A 111 -12.45 -15.82 0.80
CA PRO A 111 -11.79 -15.58 -0.46
C PRO A 111 -12.75 -14.93 -1.47
N ARG A 112 -12.30 -13.87 -2.14
CA ARG A 112 -13.00 -13.17 -3.22
C ARG A 112 -12.06 -12.87 -4.36
N VAL A 113 -12.49 -13.09 -5.57
CA VAL A 113 -11.80 -12.62 -6.77
C VAL A 113 -12.21 -11.17 -7.01
N MET A 114 -11.25 -10.27 -7.06
CA MET A 114 -11.51 -8.83 -7.09
C MET A 114 -10.57 -8.11 -8.05
N GLY A 115 -11.06 -7.05 -8.68
CA GLY A 115 -10.22 -6.12 -9.43
C GLY A 115 -9.45 -5.16 -8.51
N VAL A 116 -8.38 -4.53 -9.02
CA VAL A 116 -7.52 -3.62 -8.24
C VAL A 116 -8.32 -2.49 -7.59
N ARG A 117 -9.31 -1.94 -8.28
CA ARG A 117 -10.17 -0.87 -7.73
C ARG A 117 -10.95 -1.33 -6.51
N GLU A 118 -11.46 -2.55 -6.52
CA GLU A 118 -12.22 -3.13 -5.41
C GLU A 118 -11.29 -3.43 -4.23
N ILE A 119 -10.10 -3.99 -4.51
CA ILE A 119 -9.05 -4.21 -3.52
C ILE A 119 -8.69 -2.92 -2.79
N LEU A 120 -8.48 -1.82 -3.52
CA LEU A 120 -8.16 -0.52 -2.93
C LEU A 120 -9.31 0.05 -2.09
N LYS A 121 -10.56 -0.20 -2.49
CA LYS A 121 -11.74 0.19 -1.71
C LYS A 121 -11.81 -0.58 -0.39
N GLU A 122 -11.68 -1.90 -0.43
CA GLU A 122 -11.71 -2.75 0.77
C GLU A 122 -10.53 -2.44 1.70
N TRP A 123 -9.33 -2.26 1.14
CA TRP A 123 -8.17 -1.85 1.91
C TRP A 123 -8.38 -0.50 2.61
N THR A 124 -8.96 0.47 1.90
CA THR A 124 -9.23 1.80 2.45
C THR A 124 -10.25 1.73 3.60
N ALA A 125 -11.32 0.95 3.44
CA ALA A 125 -12.31 0.73 4.48
C ALA A 125 -11.68 0.09 5.72
N PHE A 126 -10.93 -0.98 5.52
CA PHE A 126 -10.18 -1.65 6.59
C PHE A 126 -9.20 -0.70 7.30
N ARG A 127 -8.45 0.13 6.53
CA ARG A 127 -7.49 1.07 7.13
C ARG A 127 -8.15 2.16 7.95
N VAL A 128 -9.29 2.68 7.49
CA VAL A 128 -10.11 3.63 8.25
C VAL A 128 -10.54 3.03 9.59
N GLU A 129 -11.01 1.78 9.58
CA GLU A 129 -11.40 1.07 10.79
C GLU A 129 -10.20 0.86 11.74
N CYS A 130 -9.04 0.46 11.22
CA CYS A 130 -7.82 0.31 12.02
C CYS A 130 -7.41 1.63 12.70
N VAL A 131 -7.43 2.75 11.99
CA VAL A 131 -7.10 4.06 12.56
C VAL A 131 -8.13 4.45 13.63
N ARG A 132 -9.42 4.23 13.38
CA ARG A 132 -10.47 4.51 14.37
C ARG A 132 -10.32 3.66 15.64
N ARG A 133 -10.06 2.36 15.51
CA ARG A 133 -9.82 1.47 16.66
C ARG A 133 -8.59 1.88 17.47
N ARG A 134 -7.48 2.23 16.81
CA ARG A 134 -6.28 2.75 17.46
C ARG A 134 -6.59 4.04 18.22
N THR A 135 -7.23 5.01 17.56
CA THR A 135 -7.60 6.29 18.18
C THR A 135 -8.53 6.09 19.38
N TYR A 136 -9.48 5.16 19.29
CA TYR A 136 -10.36 4.83 20.39
C TYR A 136 -9.61 4.19 21.56
N TYR A 137 -8.67 3.30 21.30
CA TYR A 137 -7.83 2.69 22.33
C TYR A 137 -6.98 3.74 23.07
N ASP A 138 -6.34 4.64 22.30
CA ASP A 138 -5.53 5.73 22.86
C ASP A 138 -6.38 6.69 23.69
N LEU A 139 -7.56 7.05 23.18
CA LEU A 139 -8.54 7.88 23.89
C LEU A 139 -8.90 7.26 25.24
N HIS A 140 -9.33 6.01 25.24
CA HIS A 140 -9.75 5.32 26.47
C HIS A 140 -8.61 5.17 27.49
N GLY A 141 -7.38 4.94 27.02
CA GLY A 141 -6.20 4.94 27.89
C GLY A 141 -5.95 6.29 28.53
N LYS A 142 -6.09 7.38 27.79
CA LYS A 142 -5.93 8.75 28.28
C LYS A 142 -7.08 9.17 29.23
N GLU A 143 -8.31 8.78 28.94
CA GLU A 143 -9.48 9.01 29.81
C GLU A 143 -9.29 8.33 31.16
N LYS A 144 -8.91 7.06 31.18
CA LYS A 144 -8.59 6.35 32.41
C LYS A 144 -7.48 7.05 33.21
N ARG A 145 -6.44 7.51 32.55
CA ARG A 145 -5.34 8.21 33.20
C ARG A 145 -5.78 9.56 33.76
N LEU A 146 -6.56 10.32 33.00
CA LEU A 146 -7.14 11.60 33.45
C LEU A 146 -8.02 11.39 34.67
N HIS A 147 -8.87 10.37 34.67
CA HIS A 147 -9.76 10.04 35.76
C HIS A 147 -8.99 9.80 37.09
N LEU A 148 -7.90 9.03 37.05
CA LEU A 148 -7.04 8.82 38.20
C LEU A 148 -6.39 10.11 38.72
N LEU A 149 -5.92 10.97 37.79
CA LEU A 149 -5.28 12.23 38.15
C LEU A 149 -6.26 13.27 38.67
N GLN A 150 -7.51 13.26 38.24
CA GLN A 150 -8.58 14.09 38.79
C GLN A 150 -8.87 13.74 40.25
N GLY A 151 -8.93 12.44 40.59
CA GLY A 151 -9.03 12.00 41.95
C GLY A 151 -7.85 12.48 42.81
N LEU A 152 -6.63 12.35 42.29
CA LEU A 152 -5.45 12.90 42.95
C LEU A 152 -5.52 14.41 43.14
N ALA A 153 -5.95 15.17 42.10
CA ALA A 153 -6.08 16.62 42.20
C ALA A 153 -7.07 17.03 43.32
N ALA A 154 -8.20 16.32 43.48
CA ALA A 154 -9.17 16.58 44.51
C ALA A 154 -8.56 16.43 45.92
N ILE A 155 -7.70 15.43 46.14
CA ILE A 155 -7.00 15.19 47.40
C ILE A 155 -5.86 16.19 47.62
N LEU A 156 -5.15 16.60 46.57
CA LEU A 156 -4.07 17.58 46.68
C LEU A 156 -4.58 18.98 47.10
N LEU A 157 -5.86 19.28 46.97
CA LEU A 157 -6.46 20.50 47.48
C LEU A 157 -6.52 20.54 49.00
N ASP A 158 -6.63 19.38 49.67
CA ASP A 158 -6.67 19.26 51.12
C ASP A 158 -5.94 17.98 51.59
N ILE A 159 -4.63 18.01 51.52
CA ILE A 159 -3.74 16.88 51.87
C ILE A 159 -3.85 16.56 53.37
N ASP A 160 -4.00 17.58 54.20
CA ASP A 160 -4.07 17.37 55.65
C ASP A 160 -5.32 16.57 56.07
N LYS A 161 -6.44 16.83 55.39
CA LYS A 161 -7.66 16.02 55.55
C LYS A 161 -7.46 14.57 55.13
N ALA A 162 -6.76 14.34 53.99
CA ALA A 162 -6.48 12.98 53.54
C ALA A 162 -5.60 12.21 54.55
N ILE A 163 -4.54 12.84 55.01
CA ILE A 163 -3.66 12.26 56.04
C ILE A 163 -4.42 12.00 57.36
N HIS A 164 -5.31 12.91 57.74
CA HIS A 164 -6.13 12.74 58.93
C HIS A 164 -7.06 11.54 58.79
N ILE A 165 -7.76 11.39 57.65
CA ILE A 165 -8.64 10.24 57.40
C ILE A 165 -7.84 8.94 57.48
N ILE A 166 -6.70 8.83 56.82
CA ILE A 166 -5.87 7.62 56.79
C ILE A 166 -5.39 7.26 58.23
N ARG A 167 -4.98 8.27 59.02
CA ARG A 167 -4.46 8.04 60.39
C ARG A 167 -5.52 7.72 61.41
N THR A 168 -6.76 8.15 61.22
CA THR A 168 -7.88 7.90 62.15
C THR A 168 -8.68 6.67 61.79
N THR A 169 -8.45 6.07 60.63
CA THR A 169 -9.06 4.79 60.23
C THR A 169 -8.38 3.63 60.99
N GLU A 170 -9.17 2.77 61.63
CA GLU A 170 -8.67 1.67 62.45
C GLU A 170 -8.26 0.47 61.61
N GLU A 171 -9.03 0.13 60.56
CA GLU A 171 -8.77 -1.00 59.68
C GLU A 171 -8.27 -0.55 58.28
N GLU A 172 -7.26 -1.25 57.75
CA GLU A 172 -6.70 -0.97 56.44
C GLU A 172 -7.76 -1.05 55.32
N THR A 173 -8.69 -1.97 55.43
CA THR A 173 -9.80 -2.19 54.48
C THR A 173 -10.79 -1.04 54.42
N GLU A 174 -10.88 -0.20 55.44
CA GLU A 174 -11.78 0.97 55.50
C GLU A 174 -11.14 2.25 54.96
N VAL A 175 -9.85 2.28 54.69
CA VAL A 175 -9.13 3.48 54.23
C VAL A 175 -9.71 3.98 52.89
N VAL A 176 -9.91 3.07 51.94
CA VAL A 176 -10.47 3.41 50.63
C VAL A 176 -11.90 3.93 50.73
N PRO A 177 -12.85 3.23 51.39
CA PRO A 177 -14.19 3.76 51.62
C PRO A 177 -14.24 5.12 52.34
N ASN A 178 -13.40 5.33 53.34
CA ASN A 178 -13.34 6.60 54.07
C ASN A 178 -12.80 7.77 53.18
N LEU A 179 -11.82 7.51 52.31
CA LEU A 179 -11.36 8.49 51.32
C LEU A 179 -12.44 8.80 50.28
N MET A 180 -13.17 7.80 49.80
CA MET A 180 -14.30 7.99 48.91
C MET A 180 -15.35 8.94 49.50
N ILE A 181 -15.77 8.72 50.72
CA ILE A 181 -16.75 9.55 51.43
C ILE A 181 -16.17 10.95 51.70
N GLY A 182 -14.92 11.01 52.12
CA GLY A 182 -14.27 12.26 52.49
C GLY A 182 -14.08 13.26 51.33
N PHE A 183 -13.80 12.77 50.15
CA PHE A 183 -13.46 13.59 48.96
C PHE A 183 -14.49 13.47 47.84
N GLY A 184 -15.46 12.59 47.90
CA GLY A 184 -16.44 12.37 46.82
C GLY A 184 -15.84 11.77 45.60
N ILE A 185 -14.81 10.95 45.72
CA ILE A 185 -14.10 10.23 44.65
C ILE A 185 -14.56 8.77 44.61
N ASP A 186 -14.34 8.12 43.47
CA ASP A 186 -14.67 6.69 43.36
C ASP A 186 -13.58 5.76 43.94
N GLU A 187 -13.88 4.46 43.99
CA GLU A 187 -13.00 3.43 44.54
C GLU A 187 -11.64 3.38 43.83
N VAL A 188 -11.64 3.45 42.46
CA VAL A 188 -10.42 3.35 41.66
C VAL A 188 -9.51 4.58 41.87
N GLN A 189 -10.10 5.76 42.04
CA GLN A 189 -9.37 6.98 42.39
C GLN A 189 -8.84 6.94 43.82
N ALA A 190 -9.63 6.48 44.76
CA ALA A 190 -9.26 6.39 46.16
C ALA A 190 -8.12 5.38 46.38
N ASP A 191 -8.19 4.23 45.74
CA ASP A 191 -7.15 3.20 45.74
C ASP A 191 -5.83 3.73 45.17
N TYR A 192 -5.89 4.37 43.99
CA TYR A 192 -4.72 5.00 43.35
C TYR A 192 -4.05 6.03 44.29
N VAL A 193 -4.82 6.79 45.03
CA VAL A 193 -4.29 7.80 45.94
C VAL A 193 -3.73 7.18 47.21
N ALA A 194 -4.39 6.15 47.79
CA ALA A 194 -3.92 5.44 48.98
C ALA A 194 -2.53 4.84 48.74
N GLU A 195 -2.22 4.40 47.55
CA GLU A 195 -0.92 3.83 47.17
C GLU A 195 0.18 4.88 46.90
N ILE A 196 -0.13 6.19 46.93
CA ILE A 196 0.86 7.23 46.64
C ILE A 196 1.92 7.29 47.73
N LYS A 197 3.19 7.26 47.30
CA LYS A 197 4.32 7.42 48.20
C LYS A 197 4.39 8.85 48.72
N LEU A 198 4.59 9.03 50.03
CA LEU A 198 4.69 10.35 50.69
C LEU A 198 5.67 11.31 50.00
N ARG A 199 6.78 10.80 49.45
CA ARG A 199 7.75 11.62 48.70
C ARG A 199 7.16 12.29 47.45
N HIS A 200 6.04 11.82 46.92
CA HIS A 200 5.37 12.35 45.74
C HIS A 200 4.39 13.48 46.11
N LEU A 201 4.24 13.84 47.38
CA LEU A 201 3.44 14.98 47.80
C LEU A 201 4.20 16.30 47.78
N ASN A 202 5.37 16.34 47.13
CA ASN A 202 6.17 17.56 47.00
C ASN A 202 5.62 18.49 45.89
N ARG A 203 5.95 19.78 45.99
CA ARG A 203 5.48 20.81 45.05
C ARG A 203 5.79 20.52 43.61
N GLU A 204 6.96 19.95 43.34
CA GLU A 204 7.39 19.64 41.95
C GLU A 204 6.50 18.54 41.32
N TYR A 205 6.19 17.51 42.10
CA TYR A 205 5.31 16.42 41.64
C TYR A 205 3.91 16.93 41.37
N ILE A 206 3.35 17.76 42.26
CA ILE A 206 2.03 18.37 42.09
C ILE A 206 1.96 19.16 40.79
N LEU A 207 2.94 20.06 40.54
CA LEU A 207 2.98 20.86 39.34
C LEU A 207 3.09 20.00 38.06
N LYS A 208 3.88 18.92 38.09
CA LYS A 208 3.95 17.97 36.97
C LYS A 208 2.61 17.27 36.71
N ARG A 209 1.86 16.91 37.75
CA ARG A 209 0.55 16.27 37.60
C ARG A 209 -0.51 17.22 37.09
N THR A 210 -0.50 18.45 37.54
CA THR A 210 -1.40 19.50 37.02
C THR A 210 -1.16 19.74 35.51
N SER A 211 0.11 19.88 35.12
CA SER A 211 0.47 20.03 33.71
C SER A 211 0.09 18.78 32.87
N GLU A 212 0.23 17.57 33.45
CA GLU A 212 -0.20 16.30 32.81
C GLU A 212 -1.72 16.29 32.58
N ILE A 213 -2.51 16.75 33.55
CA ILE A 213 -3.97 16.85 33.42
C ILE A 213 -4.35 17.76 32.24
N GLU A 214 -3.79 18.98 32.20
CA GLU A 214 -4.06 19.93 31.11
C GLU A 214 -3.67 19.36 29.71
N GLN A 215 -2.57 18.63 29.65
CA GLN A 215 -2.16 17.99 28.40
C GLN A 215 -3.10 16.85 27.99
N LEU A 216 -3.50 16.01 28.95
CA LEU A 216 -4.44 14.91 28.70
C LEU A 216 -5.80 15.43 28.24
N GLU A 217 -6.32 16.52 28.83
CA GLU A 217 -7.57 17.14 28.39
C GLU A 217 -7.51 17.62 26.93
N LYS A 218 -6.39 18.26 26.54
CA LYS A 218 -6.16 18.68 25.15
C LYS A 218 -6.07 17.50 24.21
N ASP A 219 -5.33 16.47 24.59
CA ASP A 219 -5.14 15.25 23.79
C ASP A 219 -6.48 14.50 23.60
N ILE A 220 -7.28 14.38 24.67
CA ILE A 220 -8.61 13.76 24.63
C ILE A 220 -9.54 14.54 23.71
N ALA A 221 -9.53 15.87 23.80
CA ALA A 221 -10.33 16.71 22.91
C ALA A 221 -9.90 16.53 21.44
N ASP A 222 -8.60 16.44 21.15
CA ASP A 222 -8.08 16.20 19.79
C ASP A 222 -8.46 14.82 19.26
N LEU A 223 -8.32 13.75 20.09
CA LEU A 223 -8.70 12.39 19.70
C LEU A 223 -10.21 12.26 19.43
N ASN A 224 -11.05 12.91 20.26
CA ASN A 224 -12.48 12.97 20.04
C ASN A 224 -12.82 13.69 18.72
N ASP A 225 -12.13 14.79 18.40
CA ASP A 225 -12.29 15.50 17.12
C ASP A 225 -11.86 14.63 15.92
N VAL A 226 -10.80 13.81 16.06
CA VAL A 226 -10.40 12.83 15.04
C VAL A 226 -11.51 11.80 14.80
N LEU A 227 -12.10 11.26 15.87
CA LEU A 227 -13.17 10.24 15.76
C LEU A 227 -14.46 10.84 15.16
N ALA A 228 -14.76 12.10 15.45
CA ALA A 228 -15.95 12.79 14.95
C ALA A 228 -15.83 13.18 13.47
N LYS A 229 -14.61 13.44 12.96
CA LYS A 229 -14.38 13.99 11.61
C LYS A 229 -13.70 12.98 10.67
N PRO A 230 -14.44 12.33 9.74
CA PRO A 230 -13.84 11.39 8.79
C PRO A 230 -12.70 11.99 7.95
N ALA A 231 -12.72 13.29 7.70
CA ALA A 231 -11.66 13.99 6.97
C ALA A 231 -10.32 13.96 7.73
N ARG A 232 -10.33 14.02 9.06
CA ARG A 232 -9.12 13.91 9.88
C ARG A 232 -8.52 12.50 9.83
N VAL A 233 -9.37 11.47 9.91
CA VAL A 233 -8.94 10.07 9.76
C VAL A 233 -8.26 9.85 8.41
N ARG A 234 -8.86 10.37 7.31
CA ARG A 234 -8.26 10.31 5.97
C ARG A 234 -6.90 11.00 5.91
N ARG A 235 -6.77 12.18 6.54
CA ARG A 235 -5.50 12.91 6.58
C ARG A 235 -4.41 12.12 7.30
N ILE A 236 -4.73 11.44 8.40
CA ILE A 236 -3.80 10.56 9.11
C ILE A 236 -3.31 9.46 8.18
N ILE A 237 -4.22 8.78 7.48
CA ILE A 237 -3.87 7.71 6.53
C ILE A 237 -2.97 8.25 5.41
N ILE A 238 -3.28 9.42 4.84
CA ILE A 238 -2.46 10.04 3.79
C ILE A 238 -1.06 10.37 4.30
N ASN A 239 -0.94 10.90 5.49
CA ASN A 239 0.36 11.22 6.09
C ASN A 239 1.20 9.94 6.30
N GLU A 240 0.62 8.89 6.86
CA GLU A 240 1.28 7.61 7.05
C GLU A 240 1.73 6.99 5.72
N LEU A 241 0.88 7.04 4.69
CA LEU A 241 1.23 6.56 3.34
C LEU A 241 2.37 7.38 2.72
N ASN A 242 2.38 8.69 2.91
CA ASN A 242 3.45 9.55 2.42
C ASN A 242 4.80 9.25 3.12
N GLU A 243 4.77 8.93 4.41
CA GLU A 243 5.98 8.51 5.13
C GLU A 243 6.52 7.17 4.62
N VAL A 244 5.62 6.21 4.37
CA VAL A 244 5.98 4.90 3.78
C VAL A 244 6.53 5.11 2.37
N ALA A 245 5.89 5.94 1.55
CA ALA A 245 6.38 6.25 0.21
C ALA A 245 7.77 6.87 0.22
N LYS A 246 8.05 7.83 1.11
CA LYS A 246 9.39 8.42 1.24
C LYS A 246 10.49 7.41 1.58
N LYS A 247 10.16 6.38 2.37
CA LYS A 247 11.13 5.37 2.82
C LYS A 247 11.34 4.23 1.84
N TYR A 248 10.28 3.82 1.14
CA TYR A 248 10.24 2.54 0.43
C TYR A 248 9.84 2.65 -1.04
N ALA A 249 9.47 3.85 -1.54
CA ALA A 249 9.12 4.00 -2.94
C ALA A 249 10.31 3.66 -3.83
N GLN A 250 10.05 2.88 -4.85
CA GLN A 250 10.99 2.55 -5.92
C GLN A 250 10.43 3.03 -7.25
N PRO A 251 11.28 3.41 -8.19
CA PRO A 251 10.83 3.75 -9.53
C PRO A 251 10.14 2.54 -10.17
N ARG A 252 9.17 2.79 -11.03
CA ARG A 252 8.50 1.75 -11.77
C ARG A 252 9.49 1.06 -12.71
N ARG A 253 9.47 -0.28 -12.76
CA ARG A 253 10.37 -1.07 -13.62
C ARG A 253 9.89 -1.13 -15.07
N SER A 254 8.57 -1.05 -15.30
CA SER A 254 7.95 -1.11 -16.62
C SER A 254 7.54 0.30 -17.04
N GLU A 255 7.81 0.68 -18.27
CA GLU A 255 7.28 1.89 -18.90
C GLU A 255 5.80 1.70 -19.23
N ILE A 256 5.02 2.78 -19.17
CA ILE A 256 3.63 2.78 -19.61
C ILE A 256 3.58 3.50 -20.94
N LEU A 257 3.23 2.77 -21.99
CA LEU A 257 2.99 3.34 -23.31
C LEU A 257 1.52 3.77 -23.36
N TYR A 258 1.29 5.06 -23.64
CA TYR A 258 -0.05 5.63 -23.70
C TYR A 258 -0.57 5.72 -25.14
N ASP A 259 0.32 5.82 -26.11
CA ASP A 259 -0.01 5.95 -27.53
C ASP A 259 0.73 4.86 -28.32
N LEU A 260 -0.03 3.91 -28.86
CA LEU A 260 0.46 3.08 -29.95
C LEU A 260 0.38 3.92 -31.22
N PRO A 261 1.44 4.02 -32.07
CA PRO A 261 1.36 4.76 -33.29
C PRO A 261 0.21 4.25 -34.19
N GLU A 262 -0.61 5.17 -34.68
CA GLU A 262 -1.81 4.87 -35.49
C GLU A 262 -1.49 4.04 -36.74
N GLU A 263 -0.24 3.98 -37.18
CA GLU A 263 0.22 3.17 -38.32
C GLU A 263 0.05 1.65 -38.10
N GLU A 264 -0.05 1.17 -36.87
CA GLU A 264 -0.31 -0.25 -36.56
C GLU A 264 -1.78 -0.64 -36.76
N ALA A 265 -2.71 0.30 -36.68
CA ALA A 265 -4.13 0.06 -36.89
C ALA A 265 -4.53 -0.01 -38.39
N ALA A 266 -3.76 0.62 -39.27
CA ALA A 266 -4.05 0.67 -40.72
C ALA A 266 -3.61 -0.60 -41.48
N ALA A 267 -2.91 -1.55 -40.84
CA ALA A 267 -2.46 -2.78 -41.51
C ALA A 267 -3.52 -3.90 -41.55
N GLU A 268 -4.74 -3.68 -41.04
CA GLU A 268 -5.80 -4.70 -40.98
C GLU A 268 -6.81 -4.66 -42.13
N GLU A 269 -6.71 -3.74 -43.09
CA GLU A 269 -7.49 -3.81 -44.34
C GLU A 269 -6.72 -4.53 -45.48
N GLU A 270 -6.37 -5.79 -45.29
CA GLU A 270 -6.16 -6.70 -46.40
C GLU A 270 -7.53 -7.13 -46.96
N THR A 271 -7.88 -6.50 -48.08
CA THR A 271 -9.03 -6.83 -48.89
C THR A 271 -9.16 -8.33 -49.13
N VAL A 272 -10.27 -8.91 -48.61
CA VAL A 272 -10.72 -10.26 -48.99
C VAL A 272 -10.97 -10.24 -50.54
N PRO A 273 -10.34 -11.12 -51.31
CA PRO A 273 -10.62 -11.16 -52.76
C PRO A 273 -12.06 -11.64 -52.95
N ASP A 274 -12.81 -10.80 -53.65
CA ASP A 274 -14.17 -11.08 -54.08
C ASP A 274 -14.11 -12.24 -55.11
N TYR A 275 -14.54 -13.44 -54.70
CA TYR A 275 -14.74 -14.55 -55.65
C TYR A 275 -16.13 -14.42 -56.24
N PRO A 276 -16.25 -14.27 -57.57
CA PRO A 276 -17.57 -14.28 -58.21
C PRO A 276 -18.21 -15.67 -58.07
N VAL A 277 -19.45 -15.66 -57.61
CA VAL A 277 -20.37 -16.83 -57.58
C VAL A 277 -20.79 -17.27 -58.97
#